data_30e7c1fcb33b977b3d1d883001126289
#
_entry.id   30e7c1fcb33b977b3d1d883001126289
#
_cell.length_a   1.000
_cell.length_b   1.000
_cell.length_c   1.000
_cell.angle_alpha   90.00
_cell.angle_beta   90.00
_cell.angle_gamma   90.00
#
_symmetry.space_group_name_H-M   'P 1'
#
loop_
_entity.id
_entity.type
_entity.pdbx_description
1 polymer ?
#
loop_
_entity_poly.entity_id
_entity_poly.type
_entity_poly.pdbx_seq_one_letter_code
_entity_poly.pdbx_strand_id
1 'polypeptide(L)'
;MAAEELLAAVKAGDAAAVQALLESDPELAGALEGGVPAVRIALYHRQPAVLEALLAAQPPLDGLDHAALGWAEDLRRDVAGDPGLLTRRSADGFTALHFACFLGGAPAAAVLLEAGADPNAPAENDSGVRPLHSAAAARDAEAARLLLEAGADPDGTQAGGHTALHAAALHDDDALAALLLRHGADPALRSDQGADAAGIARAQESAAVLALLGA
;
A
#
# COMPACT_ATOMS: atom_id res chain seq x y z
N MET A 1 -7.43 7.73 -27.66
CA MET A 1 -7.20 6.47 -28.47
C MET A 1 -5.88 5.80 -28.06
N ALA A 2 -4.68 6.31 -28.45
CA ALA A 2 -3.43 5.61 -28.13
C ALA A 2 -3.16 5.47 -26.61
N ALA A 3 -3.42 6.50 -25.80
CA ALA A 3 -3.30 6.41 -24.35
C ALA A 3 -4.30 5.41 -23.74
N GLU A 4 -5.52 5.33 -24.23
CA GLU A 4 -6.51 4.34 -23.78
C GLU A 4 -6.10 2.91 -24.16
N GLU A 5 -5.49 2.75 -25.33
CA GLU A 5 -4.94 1.47 -25.80
C GLU A 5 -3.75 1.04 -24.91
N LEU A 6 -2.83 1.94 -24.59
CA LEU A 6 -1.77 1.67 -23.62
C LEU A 6 -2.33 1.25 -22.26
N LEU A 7 -3.28 2.00 -21.72
CA LEU A 7 -3.87 1.68 -20.40
C LEU A 7 -4.63 0.35 -20.40
N ALA A 8 -5.27 0.01 -21.52
CA ALA A 8 -5.89 -1.32 -21.69
C ALA A 8 -4.84 -2.44 -21.72
N ALA A 9 -3.73 -2.26 -22.44
CA ALA A 9 -2.61 -3.20 -22.47
C ALA A 9 -1.94 -3.33 -21.10
N VAL A 10 -1.75 -2.22 -20.37
CA VAL A 10 -1.25 -2.22 -18.99
C VAL A 10 -2.16 -3.06 -18.09
N LYS A 11 -3.47 -2.82 -18.10
CA LYS A 11 -4.41 -3.60 -17.26
C LYS A 11 -4.46 -5.08 -17.65
N ALA A 12 -4.29 -5.40 -18.93
CA ALA A 12 -4.24 -6.78 -19.43
C ALA A 12 -2.93 -7.50 -19.10
N GLY A 13 -1.87 -6.76 -18.70
CA GLY A 13 -0.54 -7.33 -18.47
C GLY A 13 0.21 -7.66 -19.76
N ASP A 14 -0.20 -7.07 -20.89
CA ASP A 14 0.40 -7.30 -22.20
C ASP A 14 1.65 -6.42 -22.38
N ALA A 15 2.78 -6.90 -21.83
CA ALA A 15 4.05 -6.18 -21.90
C ALA A 15 4.52 -5.97 -23.36
N ALA A 16 4.21 -6.88 -24.28
CA ALA A 16 4.61 -6.75 -25.67
C ALA A 16 3.83 -5.62 -26.37
N ALA A 17 2.53 -5.54 -26.14
CA ALA A 17 1.71 -4.44 -26.65
C ALA A 17 2.12 -3.09 -26.04
N VAL A 18 2.41 -3.06 -24.73
CA VAL A 18 2.91 -1.85 -24.04
C VAL A 18 4.23 -1.40 -24.67
N GLN A 19 5.19 -2.31 -24.85
CA GLN A 19 6.47 -2.00 -25.45
C GLN A 19 6.32 -1.45 -26.88
N ALA A 20 5.51 -2.09 -27.72
CA ALA A 20 5.29 -1.65 -29.11
C ALA A 20 4.68 -0.24 -29.18
N LEU A 21 3.72 0.07 -28.27
CA LEU A 21 3.13 1.40 -28.19
C LEU A 21 4.15 2.45 -27.75
N LEU A 22 4.97 2.13 -26.74
CA LEU A 22 6.01 3.04 -26.23
C LEU A 22 7.19 3.24 -27.20
N GLU A 23 7.52 2.24 -28.04
CA GLU A 23 8.48 2.39 -29.12
C GLU A 23 8.00 3.38 -30.20
N SER A 24 6.67 3.44 -30.43
CA SER A 24 6.08 4.36 -31.39
C SER A 24 5.88 5.77 -30.82
N ASP A 25 5.58 5.88 -29.53
CA ASP A 25 5.33 7.13 -28.81
C ASP A 25 5.69 6.98 -27.33
N PRO A 26 6.93 7.32 -26.93
CA PRO A 26 7.37 7.21 -25.53
C PRO A 26 6.59 8.08 -24.55
N GLU A 27 5.95 9.17 -24.98
CA GLU A 27 5.18 10.07 -24.11
C GLU A 27 3.93 9.38 -23.55
N LEU A 28 3.47 8.31 -24.18
CA LEU A 28 2.37 7.49 -23.68
C LEU A 28 2.66 6.89 -22.31
N ALA A 29 3.93 6.74 -21.90
CA ALA A 29 4.30 6.27 -20.57
C ALA A 29 3.76 7.16 -19.44
N GLY A 30 3.46 8.44 -19.72
CA GLY A 30 2.79 9.36 -18.82
C GLY A 30 1.27 9.26 -18.81
N ALA A 31 0.65 8.27 -19.45
CA ALA A 31 -0.80 8.12 -19.54
C ALA A 31 -1.44 7.94 -18.14
N LEU A 32 -2.61 8.57 -17.97
CA LEU A 32 -3.39 8.55 -16.73
C LEU A 32 -4.77 7.94 -16.97
N GLU A 33 -5.25 7.14 -16.04
CA GLU A 33 -6.67 6.72 -15.97
C GLU A 33 -7.29 7.25 -14.67
N GLY A 34 -8.27 8.13 -14.77
CA GLY A 34 -8.89 8.73 -13.59
C GLY A 34 -7.88 9.49 -12.69
N GLY A 35 -6.77 9.97 -13.25
CA GLY A 35 -5.68 10.61 -12.50
C GLY A 35 -4.64 9.65 -11.91
N VAL A 36 -4.76 8.34 -12.16
CA VAL A 36 -3.79 7.32 -11.72
C VAL A 36 -2.81 7.04 -12.87
N PRO A 37 -1.47 7.22 -12.68
CA PRO A 37 -0.47 6.93 -13.69
C PRO A 37 -0.41 5.45 -14.09
N ALA A 38 -0.08 5.17 -15.35
CA ALA A 38 0.12 3.82 -15.88
C ALA A 38 1.10 2.99 -15.02
N VAL A 39 2.16 3.61 -14.48
CA VAL A 39 3.12 2.99 -13.56
C VAL A 39 2.42 2.44 -12.30
N ARG A 40 1.57 3.25 -11.65
CA ARG A 40 0.82 2.78 -10.46
C ARG A 40 -0.22 1.72 -10.80
N ILE A 41 -0.85 1.80 -11.98
CA ILE A 41 -1.76 0.75 -12.45
C ILE A 41 -1.01 -0.57 -12.60
N ALA A 42 0.19 -0.57 -13.22
CA ALA A 42 1.03 -1.76 -13.34
C ALA A 42 1.44 -2.35 -11.99
N LEU A 43 1.75 -1.50 -11.00
CA LEU A 43 2.05 -1.91 -9.62
C LEU A 43 0.83 -2.55 -8.94
N TYR A 44 -0.36 -1.95 -9.04
CA TYR A 44 -1.61 -2.50 -8.48
C TYR A 44 -1.93 -3.89 -9.04
N HIS A 45 -1.68 -4.11 -10.33
CA HIS A 45 -1.90 -5.38 -10.98
C HIS A 45 -0.72 -6.37 -10.85
N ARG A 46 0.36 -5.99 -10.15
CA ARG A 46 1.57 -6.81 -9.94
C ARG A 46 2.17 -7.32 -11.25
N GLN A 47 2.37 -6.41 -12.20
CA GLN A 47 2.83 -6.72 -13.56
C GLN A 47 4.27 -6.24 -13.80
N PRO A 48 5.29 -6.98 -13.35
CA PRO A 48 6.67 -6.52 -13.39
C PRO A 48 7.19 -6.25 -14.81
N ALA A 49 6.82 -7.06 -15.80
CA ALA A 49 7.27 -6.86 -17.18
C ALA A 49 6.66 -5.60 -17.82
N VAL A 50 5.40 -5.29 -17.51
CA VAL A 50 4.75 -4.04 -17.93
C VAL A 50 5.41 -2.85 -17.26
N LEU A 51 5.67 -2.96 -15.94
CA LEU A 51 6.33 -1.91 -15.18
C LEU A 51 7.73 -1.61 -15.73
N GLU A 52 8.51 -2.64 -16.06
CA GLU A 52 9.82 -2.49 -16.67
C GLU A 52 9.74 -1.75 -18.01
N ALA A 53 8.80 -2.12 -18.89
CA ALA A 53 8.59 -1.43 -20.16
C ALA A 53 8.22 0.05 -19.98
N LEU A 54 7.32 0.36 -19.02
CA LEU A 54 6.93 1.73 -18.72
C LEU A 54 8.12 2.55 -18.20
N LEU A 55 8.90 2.02 -17.25
CA LEU A 55 10.05 2.71 -16.67
C LEU A 55 11.18 2.92 -17.67
N ALA A 56 11.37 1.99 -18.63
CA ALA A 56 12.33 2.16 -19.71
C ALA A 56 12.03 3.36 -20.63
N ALA A 57 10.75 3.72 -20.78
CA ALA A 57 10.30 4.91 -21.50
C ALA A 57 10.42 6.23 -20.69
N GLN A 58 10.96 6.17 -19.47
CA GLN A 58 11.19 7.32 -18.58
C GLN A 58 9.94 8.20 -18.35
N PRO A 59 8.83 7.62 -17.82
CA PRO A 59 7.63 8.37 -17.53
C PRO A 59 7.89 9.50 -16.54
N PRO A 60 7.08 10.58 -16.57
CA PRO A 60 7.13 11.57 -15.51
C PRO A 60 6.66 10.94 -14.19
N LEU A 61 7.58 10.81 -13.23
CA LEU A 61 7.29 10.26 -11.89
C LEU A 61 7.22 11.40 -10.87
N ASP A 62 6.31 11.29 -9.93
CA ASP A 62 6.21 12.16 -8.77
C ASP A 62 6.57 11.43 -7.48
N GLY A 63 6.55 12.15 -6.33
CA GLY A 63 6.89 11.55 -5.04
C GLY A 63 5.93 10.44 -4.59
N LEU A 64 4.68 10.41 -5.08
CA LEU A 64 3.76 9.30 -4.82
C LEU A 64 4.17 8.05 -5.62
N ASP A 65 4.69 8.23 -6.84
CA ASP A 65 5.21 7.15 -7.65
C ASP A 65 6.52 6.60 -7.05
N HIS A 66 7.43 7.47 -6.58
CA HIS A 66 8.65 7.04 -5.89
C HIS A 66 8.34 6.29 -4.60
N ALA A 67 7.32 6.70 -3.85
CA ALA A 67 6.84 5.97 -2.67
C ALA A 67 6.31 4.57 -3.04
N ALA A 68 5.53 4.47 -4.13
CA ALA A 68 4.97 3.21 -4.61
C ALA A 68 6.04 2.26 -5.18
N LEU A 69 7.07 2.82 -5.83
CA LEU A 69 8.19 2.06 -6.39
C LEU A 69 9.23 1.63 -5.34
N GLY A 70 9.14 2.18 -4.12
CA GLY A 70 10.13 1.93 -3.06
C GLY A 70 11.47 2.64 -3.28
N TRP A 71 11.51 3.68 -4.12
CA TRP A 71 12.72 4.43 -4.44
C TRP A 71 13.05 5.44 -3.32
N ALA A 72 13.58 4.92 -2.22
CA ALA A 72 13.77 5.66 -0.97
C ALA A 72 14.67 6.91 -1.13
N GLU A 73 15.72 6.85 -1.98
CA GLU A 73 16.62 7.99 -2.19
C GLU A 73 15.96 9.11 -3.01
N ASP A 74 15.16 8.76 -4.02
CA ASP A 74 14.37 9.73 -4.79
C ASP A 74 13.31 10.35 -3.90
N LEU A 75 12.59 9.52 -3.16
CA LEU A 75 11.56 9.96 -2.21
C LEU A 75 12.12 10.91 -1.13
N ARG A 76 13.34 10.66 -0.64
CA ARG A 76 14.01 11.57 0.32
C ARG A 76 14.27 12.94 -0.28
N ARG A 77 14.67 12.99 -1.57
CA ARG A 77 14.86 14.24 -2.29
C ARG A 77 13.53 14.98 -2.52
N ASP A 78 12.47 14.23 -2.85
CA ASP A 78 11.14 14.80 -3.07
C ASP A 78 10.60 15.45 -1.80
N VAL A 79 10.66 14.74 -0.67
CA VAL A 79 10.20 15.27 0.63
C VAL A 79 10.99 16.49 1.05
N ALA A 80 12.31 16.50 0.81
CA ALA A 80 13.16 17.64 1.12
C ALA A 80 12.83 18.87 0.24
N GLY A 81 12.46 18.65 -1.03
CA GLY A 81 12.07 19.69 -1.97
C GLY A 81 10.63 20.18 -1.78
N ASP A 82 9.73 19.29 -1.38
CA ASP A 82 8.32 19.58 -1.16
C ASP A 82 7.77 18.81 0.04
N PRO A 83 7.83 19.39 1.25
CA PRO A 83 7.25 18.78 2.45
C PRO A 83 5.72 18.55 2.36
N GLY A 84 5.02 19.24 1.45
CA GLY A 84 3.60 19.02 1.19
C GLY A 84 3.28 17.62 0.68
N LEU A 85 4.27 16.88 0.16
CA LEU A 85 4.13 15.48 -0.24
C LEU A 85 3.63 14.59 0.90
N LEU A 86 3.98 14.89 2.17
CA LEU A 86 3.58 14.08 3.33
C LEU A 86 2.06 14.03 3.54
N THR A 87 1.35 15.07 3.11
CA THR A 87 -0.11 15.19 3.24
C THR A 87 -0.82 15.12 1.89
N ARG A 88 -0.08 15.18 0.78
CA ARG A 88 -0.64 15.08 -0.57
C ARG A 88 -1.35 13.75 -0.76
N ARG A 89 -2.49 13.83 -1.44
CA ARG A 89 -3.28 12.65 -1.79
C ARG A 89 -3.29 12.43 -3.30
N SER A 90 -3.27 11.17 -3.67
CA SER A 90 -3.51 10.72 -5.04
C SER A 90 -4.99 10.88 -5.43
N ALA A 91 -5.30 10.67 -6.70
CA ALA A 91 -6.68 10.73 -7.19
C ALA A 91 -7.63 9.71 -6.52
N ASP A 92 -7.08 8.59 -6.04
CA ASP A 92 -7.78 7.53 -5.30
C ASP A 92 -7.71 7.70 -3.77
N GLY A 93 -7.23 8.87 -3.28
CA GLY A 93 -7.32 9.30 -1.89
C GLY A 93 -6.19 8.83 -0.97
N PHE A 94 -5.14 8.18 -1.48
CA PHE A 94 -4.02 7.67 -0.69
C PHE A 94 -2.88 8.67 -0.55
N THR A 95 -2.18 8.67 0.60
CA THR A 95 -0.93 9.41 0.80
C THR A 95 0.28 8.61 0.33
N ALA A 96 1.45 9.29 0.22
CA ALA A 96 2.71 8.61 -0.05
C ALA A 96 2.99 7.46 0.93
N LEU A 97 2.64 7.63 2.23
CA LEU A 97 2.85 6.59 3.23
C LEU A 97 1.99 5.34 3.01
N HIS A 98 0.76 5.48 2.50
CA HIS A 98 -0.04 4.33 2.09
C HIS A 98 0.64 3.54 0.96
N PHE A 99 1.15 4.24 -0.06
CA PHE A 99 1.85 3.61 -1.19
C PHE A 99 3.13 2.92 -0.74
N ALA A 100 3.95 3.59 0.10
CA ALA A 100 5.15 3.00 0.66
C ALA A 100 4.83 1.71 1.41
N CYS A 101 3.81 1.72 2.29
CA CYS A 101 3.43 0.56 3.09
C CYS A 101 2.80 -0.58 2.28
N PHE A 102 2.14 -0.28 1.14
CA PHE A 102 1.45 -1.31 0.34
C PHE A 102 2.30 -1.87 -0.78
N LEU A 103 3.14 -1.03 -1.42
CA LEU A 103 3.87 -1.36 -2.64
C LEU A 103 5.39 -1.17 -2.50
N GLY A 104 5.81 -0.08 -1.83
CA GLY A 104 7.21 0.36 -1.81
C GLY A 104 8.08 -0.30 -0.75
N GLY A 105 7.47 -0.87 0.28
CA GLY A 105 8.16 -1.55 1.37
C GLY A 105 8.73 -0.64 2.45
N ALA A 106 9.26 -1.27 3.50
CA ALA A 106 9.76 -0.61 4.72
C ALA A 106 10.79 0.53 4.49
N PRO A 107 11.74 0.47 3.54
CA PRO A 107 12.67 1.59 3.33
C PRO A 107 12.00 2.90 2.91
N ALA A 108 10.99 2.84 2.04
CA ALA A 108 10.23 4.01 1.64
C ALA A 108 9.33 4.53 2.78
N ALA A 109 8.72 3.62 3.54
CA ALA A 109 7.93 3.97 4.72
C ALA A 109 8.80 4.67 5.78
N ALA A 110 10.02 4.19 6.03
CA ALA A 110 10.96 4.82 6.97
C ALA A 110 11.26 6.27 6.59
N VAL A 111 11.55 6.55 5.32
CA VAL A 111 11.82 7.92 4.83
C VAL A 111 10.67 8.87 5.15
N LEU A 112 9.43 8.42 4.90
CA LEU A 112 8.25 9.26 5.13
C LEU A 112 7.96 9.47 6.62
N LEU A 113 8.12 8.41 7.44
CA LEU A 113 7.93 8.50 8.89
C LEU A 113 9.00 9.38 9.55
N GLU A 114 10.28 9.26 9.15
CA GLU A 114 11.37 10.12 9.58
C GLU A 114 11.11 11.59 9.25
N ALA A 115 10.46 11.86 8.12
CA ALA A 115 10.07 13.20 7.69
C ALA A 115 8.81 13.73 8.38
N GLY A 116 8.12 12.93 9.20
CA GLY A 116 6.94 13.34 9.96
C GLY A 116 5.60 13.05 9.28
N ALA A 117 5.54 12.10 8.36
CA ALA A 117 4.25 11.62 7.84
C ALA A 117 3.38 11.06 8.97
N ASP A 118 2.07 11.37 8.95
CA ASP A 118 1.12 10.86 9.94
C ASP A 118 0.88 9.35 9.75
N PRO A 119 1.30 8.48 10.70
CA PRO A 119 1.11 7.04 10.62
C PRO A 119 -0.36 6.63 10.74
N ASN A 120 -1.24 7.55 11.15
CA ASN A 120 -2.67 7.31 11.36
C ASN A 120 -3.57 7.93 10.29
N ALA A 121 -3.00 8.61 9.28
CA ALA A 121 -3.77 9.27 8.24
C ALA A 121 -4.71 8.29 7.53
N PRO A 122 -6.06 8.48 7.56
CA PRO A 122 -6.95 7.63 6.79
C PRO A 122 -6.88 7.99 5.30
N ALA A 123 -7.10 7.05 4.40
CA ALA A 123 -7.34 7.34 3.00
C ALA A 123 -8.64 8.17 2.84
N GLU A 124 -8.63 9.15 1.94
CA GLU A 124 -9.81 9.98 1.64
C GLU A 124 -10.66 9.33 0.54
N ASN A 125 -11.14 8.14 0.84
CA ASN A 125 -12.07 7.36 0.01
C ASN A 125 -12.96 6.51 0.93
N ASP A 126 -13.91 5.79 0.35
CA ASP A 126 -14.89 4.99 1.10
C ASP A 126 -14.25 3.86 1.94
N SER A 127 -13.00 3.51 1.67
CA SER A 127 -12.31 2.45 2.43
C SER A 127 -11.80 2.92 3.80
N GLY A 128 -11.41 4.20 3.93
CA GLY A 128 -10.81 4.74 5.15
C GLY A 128 -9.56 3.98 5.62
N VAL A 129 -8.88 3.29 4.71
CA VAL A 129 -7.66 2.52 5.00
C VAL A 129 -6.62 3.42 5.62
N ARG A 130 -5.92 2.94 6.66
CA ARG A 130 -4.76 3.61 7.26
C ARG A 130 -3.46 2.94 6.80
N PRO A 131 -2.28 3.59 6.94
CA PRO A 131 -0.99 2.99 6.55
C PRO A 131 -0.74 1.61 7.17
N LEU A 132 -1.17 1.37 8.41
CA LEU A 132 -1.04 0.07 9.08
C LEU A 132 -1.84 -1.04 8.40
N HIS A 133 -3.04 -0.73 7.87
CA HIS A 133 -3.81 -1.67 7.05
C HIS A 133 -3.12 -1.96 5.71
N SER A 134 -2.49 -0.95 5.11
CA SER A 134 -1.70 -1.11 3.88
C SER A 134 -0.53 -2.06 4.09
N ALA A 135 0.23 -1.90 5.19
CA ALA A 135 1.31 -2.80 5.58
C ALA A 135 0.80 -4.23 5.86
N ALA A 136 -0.34 -4.37 6.54
CA ALA A 136 -0.98 -5.66 6.80
C ALA A 136 -1.42 -6.37 5.51
N ALA A 137 -2.00 -5.64 4.56
CA ALA A 137 -2.40 -6.18 3.26
C ALA A 137 -1.19 -6.58 2.39
N ALA A 138 -0.08 -5.86 2.51
CA ALA A 138 1.18 -6.20 1.86
C ALA A 138 1.92 -7.36 2.56
N ARG A 139 1.53 -7.71 3.79
CA ARG A 139 2.24 -8.65 4.68
C ARG A 139 3.68 -8.18 4.96
N ASP A 140 3.88 -6.87 5.03
CA ASP A 140 5.17 -6.24 5.34
C ASP A 140 5.24 -5.97 6.86
N ALA A 141 5.71 -6.97 7.61
CA ALA A 141 5.85 -6.87 9.05
C ALA A 141 6.86 -5.79 9.48
N GLU A 142 7.84 -5.49 8.64
CA GLU A 142 8.82 -4.44 8.94
C GLU A 142 8.22 -3.05 8.77
N ALA A 143 7.44 -2.80 7.71
CA ALA A 143 6.70 -1.55 7.56
C ALA A 143 5.67 -1.39 8.71
N ALA A 144 4.97 -2.47 9.10
CA ALA A 144 4.07 -2.45 10.24
C ALA A 144 4.79 -2.12 11.56
N ARG A 145 5.99 -2.67 11.79
CA ARG A 145 6.81 -2.36 12.96
C ARG A 145 7.18 -0.88 13.00
N LEU A 146 7.66 -0.33 11.88
CA LEU A 146 8.02 1.09 11.78
C LEU A 146 6.83 2.01 12.05
N LEU A 147 5.65 1.67 11.52
CA LEU A 147 4.40 2.42 11.77
C LEU A 147 4.03 2.42 13.25
N LEU A 148 4.06 1.24 13.89
CA LEU A 148 3.71 1.10 15.31
C LEU A 148 4.70 1.84 16.22
N GLU A 149 6.01 1.79 15.89
CA GLU A 149 7.05 2.57 16.59
C GLU A 149 6.88 4.09 16.39
N ALA A 150 6.36 4.50 15.24
CA ALA A 150 6.01 5.90 14.97
C ALA A 150 4.65 6.35 15.56
N GLY A 151 3.96 5.48 16.30
CA GLY A 151 2.69 5.80 16.97
C GLY A 151 1.44 5.52 16.15
N ALA A 152 1.50 4.57 15.20
CA ALA A 152 0.29 4.06 14.58
C ALA A 152 -0.60 3.40 15.63
N ASP A 153 -1.91 3.70 15.58
CA ASP A 153 -2.92 3.11 16.43
C ASP A 153 -3.16 1.63 16.01
N PRO A 154 -2.79 0.63 16.84
CA PRO A 154 -2.96 -0.77 16.49
C PRO A 154 -4.43 -1.19 16.37
N ASP A 155 -5.34 -0.41 16.99
CA ASP A 155 -6.78 -0.63 16.99
C ASP A 155 -7.52 0.25 15.96
N GLY A 156 -6.78 1.05 15.21
CA GLY A 156 -7.34 1.86 14.14
C GLY A 156 -8.16 1.00 13.17
N THR A 157 -9.36 1.47 12.81
CA THR A 157 -10.27 0.76 11.92
C THR A 157 -10.30 1.37 10.51
N GLN A 158 -10.60 0.55 9.53
CA GLN A 158 -11.03 0.91 8.19
C GLN A 158 -12.53 0.62 8.01
N ALA A 159 -13.07 0.85 6.81
CA ALA A 159 -14.46 0.52 6.49
C ALA A 159 -14.81 -0.92 6.89
N GLY A 160 -15.99 -1.11 7.45
CA GLY A 160 -16.43 -2.38 7.99
C GLY A 160 -15.91 -2.69 9.41
N GLY A 161 -15.28 -1.72 10.09
CA GLY A 161 -14.79 -1.89 11.46
C GLY A 161 -13.57 -2.83 11.59
N HIS A 162 -12.86 -3.10 10.47
CA HIS A 162 -11.71 -4.01 10.48
C HIS A 162 -10.44 -3.32 10.97
N THR A 163 -9.71 -3.97 11.89
CA THR A 163 -8.37 -3.58 12.36
C THR A 163 -7.28 -4.35 11.61
N ALA A 164 -6.01 -3.95 11.77
CA ALA A 164 -4.87 -4.69 11.25
C ALA A 164 -4.80 -6.14 11.82
N LEU A 165 -5.27 -6.38 13.06
CA LEU A 165 -5.31 -7.71 13.66
C LEU A 165 -6.35 -8.62 12.97
N HIS A 166 -7.47 -8.09 12.50
CA HIS A 166 -8.41 -8.84 11.66
C HIS A 166 -7.75 -9.25 10.32
N ALA A 167 -6.94 -8.38 9.72
CA ALA A 167 -6.22 -8.70 8.49
C ALA A 167 -5.15 -9.78 8.73
N ALA A 168 -4.40 -9.70 9.84
CA ALA A 168 -3.43 -10.73 10.23
C ALA A 168 -4.10 -12.09 10.39
N ALA A 169 -5.27 -12.15 11.03
CA ALA A 169 -6.06 -13.37 11.18
C ALA A 169 -6.58 -13.93 9.85
N LEU A 170 -7.02 -13.04 8.95
CA LEU A 170 -7.51 -13.42 7.62
C LEU A 170 -6.41 -14.04 6.74
N HIS A 171 -5.18 -13.54 6.87
CA HIS A 171 -4.04 -13.96 6.04
C HIS A 171 -3.14 -15.01 6.72
N ASP A 172 -3.52 -15.52 7.90
CA ASP A 172 -2.71 -16.42 8.74
C ASP A 172 -1.28 -15.86 8.95
N ASP A 173 -1.20 -14.56 9.28
CA ASP A 173 0.06 -13.86 9.50
C ASP A 173 0.33 -13.77 11.02
N ASP A 174 0.95 -14.81 11.56
CA ASP A 174 1.26 -14.92 12.97
C ASP A 174 2.35 -13.92 13.41
N ALA A 175 3.27 -13.57 12.52
CA ALA A 175 4.30 -12.59 12.80
C ALA A 175 3.70 -11.19 13.00
N LEU A 176 2.78 -10.79 12.10
CA LEU A 176 2.06 -9.52 12.22
C LEU A 176 1.12 -9.53 13.43
N ALA A 177 0.38 -10.65 13.67
CA ALA A 177 -0.49 -10.76 14.83
C ALA A 177 0.29 -10.60 16.14
N ALA A 178 1.44 -11.30 16.28
CA ALA A 178 2.30 -11.17 17.44
C ALA A 178 2.86 -9.75 17.61
N LEU A 179 3.21 -9.07 16.51
CA LEU A 179 3.68 -7.69 16.51
C LEU A 179 2.58 -6.74 17.02
N LEU A 180 1.37 -6.82 16.48
CA LEU A 180 0.22 -6.01 16.86
C LEU A 180 -0.15 -6.18 18.34
N LEU A 181 -0.21 -7.44 18.81
CA LEU A 181 -0.51 -7.73 20.22
C LEU A 181 0.56 -7.17 21.17
N ARG A 182 1.85 -7.23 20.80
CA ARG A 182 2.94 -6.61 21.60
C ARG A 182 2.81 -5.08 21.67
N HIS A 183 2.20 -4.46 20.66
CA HIS A 183 1.94 -3.01 20.62
C HIS A 183 0.57 -2.64 21.17
N GLY A 184 -0.14 -3.58 21.79
CA GLY A 184 -1.37 -3.31 22.55
C GLY A 184 -2.66 -3.43 21.74
N ALA A 185 -2.64 -4.08 20.57
CA ALA A 185 -3.88 -4.36 19.84
C ALA A 185 -4.88 -5.15 20.71
N ASP A 186 -6.13 -4.71 20.75
CA ASP A 186 -7.21 -5.39 21.49
C ASP A 186 -7.80 -6.54 20.63
N PRO A 187 -7.56 -7.81 21.01
CA PRO A 187 -8.08 -8.96 20.26
C PRO A 187 -9.60 -9.14 20.36
N ALA A 188 -10.26 -8.42 21.26
CA ALA A 188 -11.71 -8.50 21.45
C ALA A 188 -12.50 -7.53 20.56
N LEU A 189 -11.83 -6.64 19.83
CA LEU A 189 -12.50 -5.73 18.90
C LEU A 189 -13.22 -6.51 17.81
N ARG A 190 -14.42 -6.02 17.47
CA ARG A 190 -15.29 -6.66 16.50
C ARG A 190 -15.50 -5.75 15.28
N SER A 191 -15.48 -6.38 14.11
CA SER A 191 -15.92 -5.72 12.88
C SER A 191 -17.43 -5.39 12.94
N ASP A 192 -17.91 -4.60 12.00
CA ASP A 192 -19.35 -4.26 11.86
C ASP A 192 -20.22 -5.51 11.65
N GLN A 193 -19.62 -6.62 11.21
CA GLN A 193 -20.27 -7.92 11.06
C GLN A 193 -20.22 -8.76 12.34
N GLY A 194 -19.64 -8.23 13.42
CA GLY A 194 -19.55 -8.88 14.73
C GLY A 194 -18.42 -9.91 14.86
N ALA A 195 -17.55 -10.06 13.85
CA ALA A 195 -16.40 -10.96 13.91
C ALA A 195 -15.23 -10.30 14.64
N ASP A 196 -14.62 -11.00 15.58
CA ASP A 196 -13.31 -10.67 16.16
C ASP A 196 -12.18 -11.43 15.44
N ALA A 197 -10.93 -11.06 15.72
CA ALA A 197 -9.77 -11.72 15.12
C ALA A 197 -9.75 -13.23 15.33
N ALA A 198 -10.17 -13.71 16.52
CA ALA A 198 -10.24 -15.15 16.81
C ALA A 198 -11.31 -15.86 15.97
N GLY A 199 -12.46 -15.23 15.74
CA GLY A 199 -13.52 -15.76 14.87
C GLY A 199 -13.05 -15.89 13.43
N ILE A 200 -12.32 -14.90 12.92
CA ILE A 200 -11.72 -14.93 11.58
C ILE A 200 -10.65 -16.04 11.52
N ALA A 201 -9.75 -16.11 12.50
CA ALA A 201 -8.71 -17.13 12.54
C ALA A 201 -9.27 -18.55 12.57
N ARG A 202 -10.38 -18.79 13.30
CA ARG A 202 -11.08 -20.11 13.28
C ARG A 202 -11.64 -20.43 11.89
N ALA A 203 -12.23 -19.46 11.21
CA ALA A 203 -12.77 -19.65 9.86
C ALA A 203 -11.67 -19.92 8.80
N GLN A 204 -10.46 -19.43 9.04
CA GLN A 204 -9.29 -19.66 8.19
C GLN A 204 -8.43 -20.87 8.64
N GLU A 205 -8.82 -21.55 9.73
CA GLU A 205 -8.05 -22.65 10.34
C GLU A 205 -6.62 -22.24 10.75
N SER A 206 -6.44 -20.97 11.12
CA SER A 206 -5.17 -20.33 11.45
C SER A 206 -4.70 -20.70 12.87
N ALA A 207 -4.16 -21.90 13.04
CA ALA A 207 -3.79 -22.42 14.36
C ALA A 207 -2.74 -21.55 15.08
N ALA A 208 -1.77 -20.99 14.36
CA ALA A 208 -0.73 -20.16 14.95
C ALA A 208 -1.30 -18.84 15.50
N VAL A 209 -2.17 -18.18 14.73
CA VAL A 209 -2.85 -16.95 15.17
C VAL A 209 -3.79 -17.23 16.36
N LEU A 210 -4.55 -18.34 16.33
CA LEU A 210 -5.40 -18.73 17.46
C LEU A 210 -4.61 -18.95 18.74
N ALA A 211 -3.45 -19.59 18.67
CA ALA A 211 -2.57 -19.79 19.83
C ALA A 211 -2.10 -18.46 20.43
N LEU A 212 -1.80 -17.47 19.58
CA LEU A 212 -1.43 -16.11 20.02
C LEU A 212 -2.58 -15.37 20.68
N LEU A 213 -3.81 -15.57 20.20
CA LEU A 213 -5.02 -14.94 20.73
C LEU A 213 -5.54 -15.63 22.00
N GLY A 214 -4.97 -16.77 22.41
CA GLY A 214 -5.41 -17.55 23.58
C GLY A 214 -6.78 -18.21 23.39
N ALA A 215 -7.15 -18.55 22.14
CA ALA A 215 -8.49 -18.96 21.74
C ALA A 215 -8.56 -20.40 21.23
#